data_16b868a8138776f78052e6f2153245dd
#
_entry.id   16b868a8138776f78052e6f2153245dd
#
_cell.length_a   1.000
_cell.length_b   1.000
_cell.length_c   1.000
_cell.angle_alpha   90.00
_cell.angle_beta   90.00
_cell.angle_gamma   90.00
#
_symmetry.space_group_name_H-M   'P 1'
#
loop_
_entity.id
_entity.type
_entity.pdbx_description
1 polymer ?
#
loop_
_entity_poly.entity_id
_entity_poly.type
_entity_poly.pdbx_seq_one_letter_code
_entity_poly.pdbx_strand_id
1 'polypeptide(L)'
;MISGSNTSLSIGMIHFKAGDTDGVSLEMDKWREVFQSQGHTVHFCCGNPPMHADGCTVLPALAYVGEDARALNRGTFETLDDYGDATAYSQAMNVAVLQLTEDLHAWITSSSLDVLIIENIWSVGLHPAAAVA
;
A
#
# COMPACT_ATOMS: atom_id res chain seq x y z
N MET A 1 38.54 12.17 -9.02
CA MET A 1 37.64 11.21 -8.38
C MET A 1 36.50 11.99 -7.74
N ILE A 2 35.33 11.86 -8.27
CA ILE A 2 34.11 12.36 -7.59
C ILE A 2 33.83 11.30 -6.53
N SER A 3 34.14 11.59 -5.28
CA SER A 3 33.64 10.85 -4.12
C SER A 3 32.16 11.17 -4.04
N GLY A 4 31.34 10.42 -4.77
CA GLY A 4 29.91 10.42 -4.55
C GLY A 4 29.68 9.87 -3.17
N SER A 5 29.32 10.71 -2.22
CA SER A 5 28.73 10.25 -0.97
C SER A 5 27.49 9.45 -1.35
N ASN A 6 27.58 8.14 -1.29
CA ASN A 6 26.44 7.25 -1.51
C ASN A 6 25.49 7.49 -0.32
N THR A 7 24.56 8.42 -0.48
CA THR A 7 23.59 8.76 0.57
C THR A 7 22.65 7.57 0.69
N SER A 8 22.66 6.92 1.85
CA SER A 8 21.69 5.86 2.17
C SER A 8 20.31 6.45 2.23
N LEU A 9 19.37 5.87 1.51
CA LEU A 9 17.95 6.25 1.50
C LEU A 9 17.12 5.24 2.28
N SER A 10 16.03 5.73 2.87
CA SER A 10 14.95 4.92 3.43
C SER A 10 13.84 4.82 2.39
N ILE A 11 13.64 3.63 1.84
CA ILE A 11 12.73 3.36 0.72
C ILE A 11 11.55 2.56 1.22
N GLY A 12 10.34 3.09 1.05
CA GLY A 12 9.11 2.36 1.30
C GLY A 12 8.58 1.73 0.01
N MET A 13 8.18 0.48 0.06
CA MET A 13 7.47 -0.21 -1.02
C MET A 13 6.10 -0.67 -0.51
N ILE A 14 5.03 -0.27 -1.19
CA ILE A 14 3.67 -0.55 -0.78
C ILE A 14 2.90 -1.30 -1.87
N HIS A 15 2.22 -2.37 -1.46
CA HIS A 15 1.27 -3.12 -2.28
C HIS A 15 0.20 -3.74 -1.37
N PHE A 16 -0.88 -4.26 -1.95
CA PHE A 16 -1.89 -5.00 -1.20
C PHE A 16 -1.34 -6.25 -0.51
N LYS A 17 -0.35 -6.89 -1.12
CA LYS A 17 0.38 -8.06 -0.62
C LYS A 17 1.88 -7.83 -0.69
N ALA A 18 2.61 -8.44 0.23
CA ALA A 18 4.06 -8.52 0.21
C ALA A 18 4.51 -9.83 0.89
N GLY A 19 5.71 -10.32 0.58
CA GLY A 19 6.21 -11.56 1.18
C GLY A 19 5.38 -12.80 0.85
N ASP A 20 4.75 -12.83 -0.30
CA ASP A 20 3.94 -13.92 -0.83
C ASP A 20 4.60 -14.49 -2.11
N THR A 21 3.96 -15.47 -2.76
CA THR A 21 4.47 -16.12 -3.97
C THR A 21 3.89 -15.55 -5.27
N ASP A 22 3.09 -14.50 -5.19
CA ASP A 22 2.57 -13.82 -6.37
C ASP A 22 3.65 -12.95 -7.06
N GLY A 23 3.42 -12.62 -8.34
CA GLY A 23 4.41 -11.96 -9.16
C GLY A 23 4.87 -10.60 -8.63
N VAL A 24 3.98 -9.81 -8.01
CA VAL A 24 4.33 -8.49 -7.45
C VAL A 24 5.15 -8.65 -6.18
N SER A 25 4.76 -9.55 -5.28
CA SER A 25 5.53 -9.84 -4.06
C SER A 25 6.95 -10.29 -4.39
N LEU A 26 7.12 -11.18 -5.38
CA LEU A 26 8.43 -11.64 -5.84
C LEU A 26 9.25 -10.52 -6.48
N GLU A 27 8.63 -9.61 -7.19
CA GLU A 27 9.30 -8.45 -7.78
C GLU A 27 9.76 -7.47 -6.69
N MET A 28 8.92 -7.20 -5.70
CA MET A 28 9.27 -6.38 -4.54
C MET A 28 10.47 -6.95 -3.78
N ASP A 29 10.53 -8.27 -3.60
CA ASP A 29 11.68 -8.93 -2.96
C ASP A 29 12.97 -8.73 -3.75
N LYS A 30 12.95 -8.85 -5.07
CA LYS A 30 14.12 -8.59 -5.93
C LYS A 30 14.58 -7.13 -5.81
N TRP A 31 13.67 -6.17 -5.86
CA TRP A 31 13.99 -4.76 -5.70
C TRP A 31 14.58 -4.47 -4.33
N ARG A 32 14.05 -5.09 -3.27
CA ARG A 32 14.61 -4.99 -1.92
C ARG A 32 16.06 -5.44 -1.89
N GLU A 33 16.37 -6.59 -2.46
CA GLU A 33 17.74 -7.11 -2.53
C GLU A 33 18.68 -6.13 -3.25
N VAL A 34 18.24 -5.58 -4.38
CA VAL A 34 19.03 -4.60 -5.16
C VAL A 34 19.27 -3.34 -4.34
N PHE A 35 18.24 -2.73 -3.77
CA PHE A 35 18.40 -1.50 -2.98
C PHE A 35 19.26 -1.72 -1.74
N GLN A 36 19.08 -2.82 -1.03
CA GLN A 36 19.91 -3.16 0.13
C GLN A 36 21.36 -3.40 -0.25
N SER A 37 21.63 -4.03 -1.39
CA SER A 37 22.99 -4.20 -1.90
C SER A 37 23.70 -2.88 -2.24
N GLN A 38 22.92 -1.84 -2.52
CA GLN A 38 23.38 -0.47 -2.76
C GLN A 38 23.48 0.37 -1.47
N GLY A 39 23.18 -0.21 -0.31
CA GLY A 39 23.29 0.46 0.99
C GLY A 39 22.05 1.23 1.43
N HIS A 40 20.89 1.01 0.79
CA HIS A 40 19.63 1.61 1.18
C HIS A 40 18.89 0.73 2.20
N THR A 41 18.00 1.35 2.98
CA THR A 41 17.05 0.64 3.86
C THR A 41 15.71 0.51 3.15
N VAL A 42 15.10 -0.68 3.20
CA VAL A 42 13.81 -0.94 2.53
C VAL A 42 12.76 -1.37 3.57
N HIS A 43 11.60 -0.74 3.51
CA HIS A 43 10.44 -1.01 4.33
C HIS A 43 9.27 -1.43 3.45
N PHE A 44 8.64 -2.56 3.78
CA PHE A 44 7.42 -2.98 3.09
C PHE A 44 6.18 -2.58 3.87
N CYS A 45 5.12 -2.26 3.14
CA CYS A 45 3.78 -2.07 3.66
C CYS A 45 2.76 -2.85 2.83
N CYS A 46 1.86 -3.55 3.47
CA CYS A 46 0.83 -4.34 2.80
C CYS A 46 -0.48 -4.37 3.58
N GLY A 47 -1.56 -4.76 2.92
CA GLY A 47 -2.88 -4.91 3.54
C GLY A 47 -3.11 -6.30 4.11
N ASN A 48 -2.68 -7.32 3.38
CA ASN A 48 -2.82 -8.71 3.81
C ASN A 48 -1.58 -9.14 4.60
N PRO A 49 -1.73 -9.87 5.71
CA PRO A 49 -0.59 -10.44 6.41
C PRO A 49 0.28 -11.27 5.46
N PRO A 50 1.59 -11.04 5.41
CA PRO A 50 2.49 -11.79 4.54
C PRO A 50 2.66 -13.23 5.03
N MET A 51 2.93 -14.16 4.12
CA MET A 51 3.31 -15.53 4.47
C MET A 51 4.67 -15.57 5.20
N HIS A 52 5.56 -14.65 4.84
CA HIS A 52 6.87 -14.44 5.45
C HIS A 52 6.94 -13.03 6.03
N ALA A 53 6.81 -12.92 7.35
CA ALA A 53 6.50 -11.68 8.07
C ALA A 53 7.69 -10.73 8.28
N ASP A 54 8.88 -11.00 7.78
CA ASP A 54 10.06 -10.22 8.11
C ASP A 54 10.04 -8.84 7.44
N GLY A 55 9.84 -7.80 8.25
CA GLY A 55 10.03 -6.41 7.85
C GLY A 55 8.86 -5.79 7.07
N CYS A 56 7.65 -6.36 7.14
CA CYS A 56 6.46 -5.76 6.54
C CYS A 56 5.55 -5.14 7.59
N THR A 57 5.17 -3.87 7.39
CA THR A 57 4.09 -3.23 8.15
C THR A 57 2.76 -3.63 7.52
N VAL A 58 1.85 -4.17 8.33
CA VAL A 58 0.50 -4.55 7.87
C VAL A 58 -0.48 -3.46 8.26
N LEU A 59 -1.13 -2.88 7.25
CA LEU A 59 -2.23 -1.93 7.40
C LEU A 59 -3.53 -2.62 6.97
N PRO A 60 -4.35 -3.14 7.90
CA PRO A 60 -5.56 -3.90 7.55
C PRO A 60 -6.53 -3.13 6.66
N ALA A 61 -6.59 -1.80 6.80
CA ALA A 61 -7.43 -0.94 5.97
C ALA A 61 -7.02 -0.94 4.47
N LEU A 62 -5.78 -1.35 4.16
CA LEU A 62 -5.28 -1.48 2.79
C LEU A 62 -5.70 -2.81 2.13
N ALA A 63 -6.19 -3.79 2.90
CA ALA A 63 -6.62 -5.07 2.36
C ALA A 63 -7.86 -4.93 1.48
N TYR A 64 -7.81 -5.45 0.24
CA TYR A 64 -8.93 -5.38 -0.71
C TYR A 64 -9.92 -6.56 -0.58
N VAL A 65 -9.60 -7.57 0.23
CA VAL A 65 -10.41 -8.80 0.36
C VAL A 65 -11.53 -8.68 1.40
N GLY A 66 -11.51 -7.65 2.25
CA GLY A 66 -12.55 -7.38 3.24
C GLY A 66 -13.86 -6.93 2.59
N GLU A 67 -15.00 -7.14 3.28
CA GLU A 67 -16.31 -6.78 2.73
C GLU A 67 -16.46 -5.28 2.47
N ASP A 68 -15.96 -4.44 3.36
CA ASP A 68 -16.00 -2.97 3.20
C ASP A 68 -15.25 -2.50 1.93
N ALA A 69 -14.06 -3.06 1.69
CA ALA A 69 -13.28 -2.74 0.48
C ALA A 69 -13.99 -3.22 -0.79
N ARG A 70 -14.62 -4.40 -0.74
CA ARG A 70 -15.39 -4.94 -1.86
C ARG A 70 -16.67 -4.12 -2.12
N ALA A 71 -17.35 -3.68 -1.07
CA ALA A 71 -18.52 -2.80 -1.20
C ALA A 71 -18.12 -1.45 -1.81
N LEU A 72 -17.00 -0.85 -1.41
CA LEU A 72 -16.48 0.36 -2.04
C LEU A 72 -16.11 0.13 -3.51
N ASN A 73 -15.53 -1.01 -3.84
CA ASN A 73 -15.23 -1.37 -5.22
C ASN A 73 -16.48 -1.49 -6.06
N ARG A 74 -17.49 -2.25 -5.60
CA ARG A 74 -18.80 -2.34 -6.28
C ARG A 74 -19.47 -0.98 -6.44
N GLY A 75 -19.48 -0.16 -5.37
CA GLY A 75 -20.03 1.19 -5.40
C GLY A 75 -19.35 2.13 -6.39
N THR A 76 -18.06 1.91 -6.64
CA THR A 76 -17.29 2.71 -7.60
C THR A 76 -17.55 2.30 -9.05
N PHE A 77 -17.64 1.00 -9.32
CA PHE A 77 -17.57 0.47 -10.69
C PHE A 77 -18.83 -0.24 -11.18
N GLU A 78 -19.77 -0.60 -10.28
CA GLU A 78 -20.90 -1.45 -10.63
C GLU A 78 -22.24 -0.88 -10.17
N THR A 79 -22.51 -0.87 -8.86
CA THR A 79 -23.81 -0.54 -8.26
C THR A 79 -23.67 0.09 -6.88
N LEU A 80 -24.64 0.94 -6.51
CA LEU A 80 -24.75 1.53 -5.17
C LEU A 80 -25.61 0.71 -4.20
N ASP A 81 -26.00 -0.52 -4.55
CA ASP A 81 -26.97 -1.32 -3.76
C ASP A 81 -26.49 -1.55 -2.32
N ASP A 82 -25.19 -1.66 -2.09
CA ASP A 82 -24.61 -1.81 -0.74
C ASP A 82 -24.84 -0.57 0.15
N TYR A 83 -25.06 0.59 -0.45
CA TYR A 83 -25.17 1.89 0.25
C TYR A 83 -26.57 2.52 0.18
N GLY A 84 -27.38 2.12 -0.80
CA GLY A 84 -28.70 2.66 -1.06
C GLY A 84 -28.70 3.97 -1.85
N ASP A 85 -27.73 4.86 -1.63
CA ASP A 85 -27.59 6.11 -2.39
C ASP A 85 -26.13 6.61 -2.50
N ALA A 86 -25.91 7.62 -3.35
CA ALA A 86 -24.59 8.20 -3.58
C ALA A 86 -24.04 8.94 -2.37
N THR A 87 -24.88 9.46 -1.48
CA THR A 87 -24.44 10.18 -0.28
C THR A 87 -23.83 9.21 0.72
N ALA A 88 -24.51 8.09 0.98
CA ALA A 88 -24.00 7.03 1.87
C ALA A 88 -22.70 6.42 1.34
N TYR A 89 -22.61 6.16 0.03
CA TYR A 89 -21.37 5.72 -0.62
C TYR A 89 -20.23 6.74 -0.43
N SER A 90 -20.50 8.03 -0.69
CA SER A 90 -19.49 9.09 -0.54
C SER A 90 -18.99 9.22 0.90
N GLN A 91 -19.89 9.07 1.87
CA GLN A 91 -19.51 9.06 3.30
C GLN A 91 -18.60 7.86 3.63
N ALA A 92 -18.96 6.67 3.20
CA ALA A 92 -18.14 5.46 3.40
C ALA A 92 -16.77 5.58 2.73
N MET A 93 -16.70 6.11 1.51
CA MET A 93 -15.46 6.38 0.80
C MET A 93 -14.58 7.37 1.58
N ASN A 94 -15.14 8.47 2.05
CA ASN A 94 -14.40 9.48 2.81
C ASN A 94 -13.84 8.91 4.12
N VAL A 95 -14.59 8.10 4.84
CA VAL A 95 -14.13 7.44 6.07
C VAL A 95 -12.95 6.51 5.76
N ALA A 96 -13.05 5.70 4.72
CA ALA A 96 -11.98 4.78 4.32
C ALA A 96 -10.73 5.53 3.86
N VAL A 97 -10.87 6.62 3.09
CA VAL A 97 -9.75 7.46 2.65
C VAL A 97 -9.05 8.10 3.83
N LEU A 98 -9.79 8.68 4.78
CA LEU A 98 -9.21 9.32 5.97
C LEU A 98 -8.42 8.31 6.81
N GLN A 99 -8.99 7.12 7.06
CA GLN A 99 -8.30 6.07 7.81
C GLN A 99 -7.00 5.64 7.14
N LEU A 100 -7.05 5.38 5.84
CA LEU A 100 -5.85 5.00 5.07
C LEU A 100 -4.81 6.12 5.04
N THR A 101 -5.23 7.37 4.87
CA THR A 101 -4.33 8.54 4.88
C THR A 101 -3.59 8.64 6.22
N GLU A 102 -4.31 8.48 7.34
CA GLU A 102 -3.70 8.49 8.68
C GLU A 102 -2.71 7.34 8.88
N ASP A 103 -3.10 6.12 8.52
CA ASP A 103 -2.27 4.93 8.64
C ASP A 103 -1.00 5.02 7.78
N LEU A 104 -1.14 5.47 6.52
CA LEU A 104 -0.02 5.66 5.61
C LEU A 104 0.92 6.76 6.08
N HIS A 105 0.37 7.88 6.54
CA HIS A 105 1.18 8.98 7.09
C HIS A 105 1.97 8.53 8.31
N ALA A 106 1.37 7.75 9.21
CA ALA A 106 2.03 7.19 10.38
C ALA A 106 3.18 6.25 9.97
N TRP A 107 2.96 5.37 8.98
CA TRP A 107 3.99 4.48 8.46
C TRP A 107 5.14 5.23 7.79
N ILE A 108 4.85 6.18 6.91
CA ILE A 108 5.85 7.02 6.22
C ILE A 108 6.72 7.74 7.25
N THR A 109 6.08 8.36 8.25
CA THR A 109 6.77 9.15 9.28
C THR A 109 7.61 8.25 10.19
N SER A 110 7.05 7.15 10.70
CA SER A 110 7.76 6.24 11.62
C SER A 110 8.92 5.52 10.96
N SER A 111 8.84 5.27 9.65
CA SER A 111 9.91 4.67 8.86
C SER A 111 10.88 5.71 8.29
N SER A 112 10.63 7.00 8.50
CA SER A 112 11.44 8.11 7.98
C SER A 112 11.75 7.95 6.49
N LEU A 113 10.72 7.67 5.68
CA LEU A 113 10.89 7.37 4.26
C LEU A 113 11.35 8.59 3.47
N ASP A 114 12.37 8.41 2.64
CA ASP A 114 12.83 9.38 1.65
C ASP A 114 12.14 9.17 0.29
N VAL A 115 11.80 7.91 -0.02
CA VAL A 115 11.18 7.51 -1.30
C VAL A 115 10.03 6.53 -1.02
N LEU A 116 8.94 6.69 -1.74
CA LEU A 116 7.81 5.77 -1.73
C LEU A 116 7.62 5.17 -3.13
N ILE A 117 7.62 3.84 -3.21
CA ILE A 117 7.33 3.08 -4.42
C ILE A 117 5.96 2.41 -4.22
N ILE A 118 5.03 2.72 -5.12
CA ILE A 118 3.64 2.26 -5.06
C ILE A 118 3.42 1.22 -6.16
N GLU A 119 3.20 -0.02 -5.75
CA GLU A 119 3.02 -1.16 -6.66
C GLU A 119 1.53 -1.44 -6.91
N ASN A 120 1.07 -1.21 -8.12
CA ASN A 120 -0.26 -1.58 -8.64
C ASN A 120 -1.49 -1.01 -7.91
N ILE A 121 -1.36 -0.23 -6.85
CA ILE A 121 -2.52 0.30 -6.10
C ILE A 121 -3.38 1.19 -7.01
N TRP A 122 -2.75 2.00 -7.85
CA TRP A 122 -3.45 2.91 -8.76
C TRP A 122 -3.90 2.26 -10.06
N SER A 123 -3.30 1.16 -10.46
CA SER A 123 -3.49 0.59 -11.80
C SER A 123 -4.52 -0.55 -11.88
N VAL A 124 -4.82 -1.21 -10.76
CA VAL A 124 -5.69 -2.40 -10.79
C VAL A 124 -7.11 -2.18 -10.25
N GLY A 125 -7.41 -1.02 -9.68
CA GLY A 125 -8.77 -0.65 -9.25
C GLY A 125 -9.40 -1.54 -8.17
N LEU A 126 -8.61 -2.31 -7.44
CA LEU A 126 -9.14 -3.25 -6.43
C LEU A 126 -9.65 -2.58 -5.16
N HIS A 127 -9.05 -1.44 -4.80
CA HIS A 127 -9.38 -0.70 -3.58
C HIS A 127 -9.42 0.80 -3.86
N PRO A 128 -10.56 1.36 -4.26
CA PRO A 128 -10.65 2.76 -4.67
C PRO A 128 -10.19 3.76 -3.60
N ALA A 129 -10.49 3.51 -2.32
CA ALA A 129 -10.04 4.39 -1.24
C ALA A 129 -8.50 4.42 -1.11
N ALA A 130 -7.82 3.30 -1.36
CA ALA A 130 -6.36 3.25 -1.34
C ALA A 130 -5.73 4.04 -2.50
N ALA A 131 -6.43 4.18 -3.61
CA ALA A 131 -5.97 4.99 -4.74
C ALA A 131 -6.12 6.50 -4.51
N VAL A 132 -6.94 6.91 -3.56
CA VAL A 132 -7.22 8.32 -3.22
C VAL A 132 -6.39 8.77 -2.01
N ALA A 133 -6.14 7.88 -1.06
CA ALA A 133 -5.38 8.19 0.15
C ALA A 133 -3.91 8.53 -0.16
#